data_64c3e819661a98e67cbff6ee444b3b09
#
_entry.id   64c3e819661a98e67cbff6ee444b3b09
#
_cell.length_a   1.000
_cell.length_b   1.000
_cell.length_c   1.000
_cell.angle_alpha   90.00
_cell.angle_beta   90.00
_cell.angle_gamma   90.00
#
_symmetry.space_group_name_H-M   'P 1'
#
loop_
_entity.id
_entity.type
_entity.pdbx_description
1 polymer ?
#
loop_
_entity_poly.entity_id
_entity_poly.type
_entity_poly.pdbx_seq_one_letter_code
_entity_poly.pdbx_strand_id
1 'polypeptide(L)'
;MDRVARMHQIWDTIREIPAGSVASYGQIAEIAGIPRGARQVGYALRHLPDGHDVPWYRVLQVTGKIAFAKGSRPYQEQSKRLMMEDVAVIAGRVDMRKYRWQPDLDELLWKPSSAWDEE
;
A
#
# COMPACT_ATOMS: atom_id res chain seq x y z
N MET A 1 15.10 8.49 13.84
CA MET A 1 14.00 9.07 13.04
C MET A 1 12.82 9.34 13.96
N ASP A 2 12.31 10.56 13.96
CA ASP A 2 11.20 10.90 14.83
C ASP A 2 9.88 10.49 14.20
N ARG A 3 8.79 10.71 14.95
CA ARG A 3 7.48 10.25 14.51
C ARG A 3 7.03 10.93 13.21
N VAL A 4 7.27 12.23 13.11
CA VAL A 4 6.83 12.96 11.92
C VAL A 4 7.59 12.49 10.69
N ALA A 5 8.89 12.30 10.82
CA ALA A 5 9.70 11.80 9.71
C ALA A 5 9.25 10.40 9.28
N ARG A 6 8.92 9.55 10.25
CA ARG A 6 8.41 8.22 9.92
C ARG A 6 7.08 8.27 9.18
N MET A 7 6.20 9.16 9.60
CA MET A 7 4.93 9.30 8.93
C MET A 7 5.11 9.72 7.48
N HIS A 8 5.98 10.68 7.24
CA HIS A 8 6.26 11.11 5.87
C HIS A 8 6.86 9.99 5.04
N GLN A 9 7.77 9.23 5.62
CA GLN A 9 8.38 8.10 4.92
C GLN A 9 7.34 7.04 4.57
N ILE A 10 6.42 6.78 5.48
CA ILE A 10 5.34 5.84 5.23
C ILE A 10 4.45 6.35 4.10
N TRP A 11 4.06 7.61 4.16
CA TRP A 11 3.21 8.19 3.12
C TRP A 11 3.89 8.13 1.75
N ASP A 12 5.19 8.48 1.71
CA ASP A 12 5.94 8.43 0.46
C ASP A 12 6.00 7.01 -0.10
N THR A 13 6.17 6.03 0.77
CA THR A 13 6.19 4.63 0.35
C THR A 13 4.85 4.21 -0.24
N ILE A 14 3.76 4.62 0.41
CA ILE A 14 2.42 4.28 -0.08
C ILE A 14 2.15 4.92 -1.44
N ARG A 15 2.66 6.13 -1.66
CA ARG A 15 2.50 6.80 -2.94
C ARG A 15 3.14 6.02 -4.09
N GLU A 16 4.10 5.15 -3.78
CA GLU A 16 4.76 4.36 -4.82
C GLU A 16 3.95 3.17 -5.27
N ILE A 17 2.91 2.78 -4.54
CA ILE A 17 2.08 1.65 -4.96
C ILE A 17 1.35 2.05 -6.24
N PRO A 18 1.56 1.33 -7.35
CA PRO A 18 0.87 1.71 -8.58
C PRO A 18 -0.62 1.39 -8.53
N ALA A 19 -1.38 2.12 -9.33
CA ALA A 19 -2.82 1.85 -9.46
C ALA A 19 -2.99 0.41 -9.95
N GLY A 20 -3.95 -0.29 -9.35
CA GLY A 20 -4.19 -1.69 -9.69
C GLY A 20 -3.40 -2.66 -8.84
N SER A 21 -2.54 -2.16 -7.93
CA SER A 21 -1.79 -3.00 -7.00
C SER A 21 -2.14 -2.62 -5.57
N VAL A 22 -1.89 -3.55 -4.65
CA VAL A 22 -2.15 -3.34 -3.23
C VAL A 22 -0.96 -3.82 -2.42
N ALA A 23 -0.88 -3.38 -1.18
CA ALA A 23 0.17 -3.80 -0.27
C ALA A 23 -0.42 -3.99 1.12
N SER A 24 0.26 -4.79 1.94
CA SER A 24 -0.16 -4.94 3.33
C SER A 24 0.52 -3.88 4.20
N TYR A 25 -0.04 -3.66 5.38
CA TYR A 25 0.58 -2.76 6.36
C TYR A 25 2.02 -3.17 6.64
N GLY A 26 2.25 -4.48 6.81
CA GLY A 26 3.60 -4.96 7.08
C GLY A 26 4.56 -4.77 5.91
N GLN A 27 4.07 -4.97 4.69
CA GLN A 27 4.89 -4.76 3.51
C GLN A 27 5.32 -3.29 3.40
N ILE A 28 4.41 -2.39 3.63
CA ILE A 28 4.73 -0.95 3.59
C ILE A 28 5.77 -0.62 4.65
N ALA A 29 5.60 -1.17 5.86
CA ALA A 29 6.56 -0.93 6.93
C ALA A 29 7.95 -1.42 6.55
N GLU A 30 8.04 -2.60 5.96
CA GLU A 30 9.32 -3.16 5.53
C GLU A 30 10.00 -2.27 4.51
N ILE A 31 9.25 -1.88 3.48
CA ILE A 31 9.82 -1.06 2.41
C ILE A 31 10.21 0.32 2.93
N ALA A 32 9.44 0.86 3.87
CA ALA A 32 9.74 2.16 4.45
C ALA A 32 10.92 2.11 5.43
N GLY A 33 11.46 0.92 5.69
CA GLY A 33 12.60 0.80 6.59
C GLY A 33 12.20 0.80 8.05
N ILE A 34 10.98 0.39 8.37
CA ILE A 34 10.46 0.34 9.74
C ILE A 34 10.00 -1.08 10.00
N PRO A 35 10.93 -2.04 10.18
CA PRO A 35 10.54 -3.43 10.38
C PRO A 35 9.61 -3.57 11.58
N ARG A 36 8.61 -4.43 11.45
CA ARG A 36 7.59 -4.63 12.46
C ARG A 36 6.77 -3.38 12.71
N GLY A 37 6.72 -2.48 11.73
CA GLY A 37 6.06 -1.19 11.88
C GLY A 37 4.63 -1.14 11.35
N ALA A 38 3.95 -2.28 11.19
CA ALA A 38 2.60 -2.29 10.65
C ALA A 38 1.66 -1.37 11.43
N ARG A 39 1.81 -1.35 12.77
CA ARG A 39 0.99 -0.48 13.61
C ARG A 39 1.26 0.99 13.31
N GLN A 40 2.53 1.32 13.06
CA GLN A 40 2.90 2.69 12.71
C GLN A 40 2.34 3.11 11.37
N VAL A 41 2.26 2.17 10.41
CA VAL A 41 1.61 2.43 9.14
C VAL A 41 0.14 2.79 9.36
N GLY A 42 -0.53 2.01 10.21
CA GLY A 42 -1.93 2.32 10.56
C GLY A 42 -2.08 3.69 11.19
N TYR A 43 -1.16 4.03 12.09
CA TYR A 43 -1.18 5.35 12.72
C TYR A 43 -1.01 6.46 11.66
N ALA A 44 -0.06 6.29 10.76
CA ALA A 44 0.19 7.29 9.72
C ALA A 44 -1.03 7.48 8.82
N LEU A 45 -1.74 6.39 8.53
CA LEU A 45 -2.93 6.48 7.69
C LEU A 45 -4.10 7.15 8.40
N ARG A 46 -4.15 7.07 9.73
CA ARG A 46 -5.20 7.77 10.48
C ARG A 46 -4.92 9.25 10.64
N HIS A 47 -3.74 9.70 10.25
CA HIS A 47 -3.33 11.10 10.45
C HIS A 47 -2.94 11.77 9.13
N LEU A 48 -3.58 11.36 8.04
CA LEU A 48 -3.35 11.99 6.75
C LEU A 48 -3.84 13.44 6.79
N PRO A 49 -3.04 14.36 6.27
CA PRO A 49 -3.46 15.76 6.24
C PRO A 49 -4.56 15.99 5.22
N ASP A 50 -5.31 17.05 5.43
CA ASP A 50 -6.35 17.44 4.48
C ASP A 50 -5.72 17.71 3.11
N GLY A 51 -6.41 17.31 2.06
CA GLY A 51 -5.93 17.55 0.72
C GLY A 51 -4.79 16.66 0.28
N HIS A 52 -4.52 15.57 1.02
CA HIS A 52 -3.42 14.67 0.67
C HIS A 52 -3.73 13.90 -0.62
N ASP A 53 -2.65 13.36 -1.20
CA ASP A 53 -2.74 12.54 -2.41
C ASP A 53 -2.31 11.09 -2.17
N VAL A 54 -2.26 10.67 -0.91
CA VAL A 54 -1.79 9.33 -0.54
C VAL A 54 -2.88 8.30 -0.87
N PRO A 55 -2.56 7.28 -1.68
CA PRO A 55 -3.57 6.27 -2.04
C PRO A 55 -3.75 5.25 -0.91
N TRP A 56 -4.32 5.70 0.19
CA TRP A 56 -4.50 4.91 1.41
C TRP A 56 -5.27 3.61 1.16
N TYR A 57 -6.17 3.63 0.18
CA TYR A 57 -7.04 2.49 -0.09
C TYR A 57 -6.29 1.31 -0.71
N ARG A 58 -5.04 1.50 -1.11
CA ARG A 58 -4.20 0.41 -1.63
C ARG A 58 -3.51 -0.37 -0.52
N VAL A 59 -3.79 -0.05 0.75
CA VAL A 59 -3.16 -0.73 1.89
C VAL A 59 -4.21 -1.58 2.59
N LEU A 60 -3.89 -2.86 2.78
CA LEU A 60 -4.82 -3.86 3.31
C LEU A 60 -4.13 -4.68 4.39
N GLN A 61 -4.90 -5.51 5.08
CA GLN A 61 -4.31 -6.50 5.98
C GLN A 61 -3.56 -7.54 5.16
N VAL A 62 -2.66 -8.25 5.80
CA VAL A 62 -1.80 -9.22 5.10
C VAL A 62 -2.62 -10.29 4.38
N THR A 63 -3.80 -10.58 4.88
CA THR A 63 -4.69 -11.55 4.24
C THR A 63 -5.46 -10.97 3.06
N GLY A 64 -5.31 -9.69 2.79
CA GLY A 64 -6.06 -8.99 1.75
C GLY A 64 -7.35 -8.39 2.24
N LYS A 65 -7.64 -8.51 3.53
CA LYS A 65 -8.89 -8.05 4.10
C LYS A 65 -8.85 -6.54 4.34
N ILE A 66 -9.95 -5.86 4.04
CA ILE A 66 -10.11 -4.47 4.39
C ILE A 66 -10.15 -4.36 5.92
N ALA A 67 -9.38 -3.42 6.48
CA ALA A 67 -9.25 -3.30 7.93
C ALA A 67 -10.43 -2.63 8.60
N PHE A 68 -11.21 -1.85 7.85
CA PHE A 68 -12.34 -1.13 8.42
C PHE A 68 -13.52 -2.05 8.69
N ALA A 69 -14.39 -1.65 9.60
CA ALA A 69 -15.57 -2.42 9.95
C ALA A 69 -16.48 -2.55 8.73
N LYS A 70 -16.99 -3.76 8.50
CA LYS A 70 -17.87 -4.04 7.37
C LYS A 70 -19.05 -3.09 7.40
N GLY A 71 -19.36 -2.50 6.26
CA GLY A 71 -20.48 -1.58 6.14
C GLY A 71 -20.21 -0.16 6.57
N SER A 72 -19.04 0.11 7.15
CA SER A 72 -18.69 1.50 7.50
C SER A 72 -18.39 2.31 6.24
N ARG A 73 -18.42 3.63 6.40
CA ARG A 73 -18.14 4.52 5.28
C ARG A 73 -16.74 4.28 4.71
N PRO A 74 -15.66 4.23 5.52
CA PRO A 74 -14.34 3.99 4.94
C PRO A 74 -14.21 2.61 4.30
N TYR A 75 -14.91 1.61 4.82
CA TYR A 75 -14.94 0.29 4.18
C TYR A 75 -15.50 0.38 2.77
N GLN A 76 -16.64 1.05 2.63
CA GLN A 76 -17.29 1.18 1.34
C GLN A 76 -16.45 2.04 0.38
N GLU A 77 -15.83 3.08 0.89
CA GLU A 77 -15.01 3.95 0.07
C GLU A 77 -13.78 3.21 -0.43
N GLN A 78 -13.13 2.43 0.44
CA GLN A 78 -11.96 1.66 0.04
C GLN A 78 -12.32 0.63 -1.02
N SER A 79 -13.39 -0.09 -0.81
CA SER A 79 -13.85 -1.10 -1.75
C SER A 79 -14.14 -0.47 -3.11
N LYS A 80 -14.84 0.65 -3.12
CA LYS A 80 -15.20 1.34 -4.35
C LYS A 80 -13.96 1.80 -5.11
N ARG A 81 -13.00 2.41 -4.42
CA ARG A 81 -11.80 2.91 -5.07
C ARG A 81 -10.95 1.79 -5.66
N LEU A 82 -10.84 0.67 -4.94
CA LEU A 82 -10.11 -0.47 -5.45
C LEU A 82 -10.76 -1.02 -6.72
N MET A 83 -12.07 -1.14 -6.70
CA MET A 83 -12.79 -1.64 -7.87
C MET A 83 -12.66 -0.70 -9.06
N MET A 84 -12.57 0.60 -8.81
CA MET A 84 -12.32 1.56 -9.88
C MET A 84 -10.93 1.40 -10.50
N GLU A 85 -10.02 0.75 -9.81
CA GLU A 85 -8.68 0.44 -10.33
C GLU A 85 -8.60 -1.00 -10.85
N ASP A 86 -9.75 -1.62 -11.05
CA ASP A 86 -9.84 -3.00 -11.54
C ASP A 86 -9.26 -4.03 -10.56
N VAL A 87 -9.26 -3.70 -9.27
CA VAL A 87 -8.91 -4.65 -8.23
C VAL A 87 -10.19 -5.26 -7.70
N ALA A 88 -10.35 -6.56 -7.89
CA ALA A 88 -11.56 -7.25 -7.46
C ALA A 88 -11.60 -7.33 -5.94
N VAL A 89 -12.73 -6.91 -5.35
CA VAL A 89 -12.96 -6.99 -3.92
C VAL A 89 -14.17 -7.88 -3.71
N ILE A 90 -13.96 -9.02 -3.05
CA ILE A 90 -15.02 -10.00 -2.85
C ILE A 90 -15.16 -10.23 -1.35
N ALA A 91 -16.34 -9.91 -0.82
CA ALA A 91 -16.62 -10.03 0.61
C ALA A 91 -15.56 -9.31 1.44
N GLY A 92 -15.14 -8.11 1.00
CA GLY A 92 -14.19 -7.29 1.71
C GLY A 92 -12.75 -7.78 1.64
N ARG A 93 -12.43 -8.63 0.68
CA ARG A 93 -11.10 -9.21 0.59
C ARG A 93 -10.58 -9.16 -0.85
N VAL A 94 -9.28 -8.87 -0.98
CA VAL A 94 -8.56 -8.83 -2.24
C VAL A 94 -7.64 -10.04 -2.31
N ASP A 95 -7.50 -10.63 -3.49
CA ASP A 95 -6.59 -11.75 -3.71
C ASP A 95 -5.16 -11.19 -3.76
N MET A 96 -4.43 -11.36 -2.67
CA MET A 96 -3.07 -10.81 -2.56
C MET A 96 -2.10 -11.49 -3.53
N ARG A 97 -2.37 -12.74 -3.93
CA ARG A 97 -1.50 -13.40 -4.90
C ARG A 97 -1.59 -12.76 -6.27
N LYS A 98 -2.74 -12.16 -6.57
CA LYS A 98 -2.96 -11.55 -7.88
C LYS A 98 -2.57 -10.07 -7.91
N TYR A 99 -2.87 -9.34 -6.82
CA TYR A 99 -2.79 -7.88 -6.85
C TYR A 99 -1.68 -7.29 -6.01
N ARG A 100 -0.94 -8.12 -5.26
CA ARG A 100 0.07 -7.59 -4.37
C ARG A 100 1.20 -6.90 -5.14
N TRP A 101 1.53 -5.71 -4.68
CA TRP A 101 2.63 -4.93 -5.24
C TRP A 101 3.95 -5.68 -5.06
N GLN A 102 4.74 -5.76 -6.11
CA GLN A 102 6.03 -6.44 -6.09
C GLN A 102 7.09 -5.49 -6.61
N PRO A 103 7.52 -4.54 -5.77
CA PRO A 103 8.45 -3.50 -6.23
C PRO A 103 9.78 -4.04 -6.74
N ASP A 104 10.27 -5.13 -6.14
CA ASP A 104 11.53 -5.70 -6.59
C ASP A 104 11.42 -6.25 -8.01
N LEU A 105 10.30 -6.90 -8.30
CA LEU A 105 10.07 -7.43 -9.63
C LEU A 105 9.89 -6.30 -10.65
N ASP A 106 9.12 -5.28 -10.26
CA ASP A 106 8.90 -4.13 -11.12
C ASP A 106 10.21 -3.43 -11.43
N GLU A 107 11.03 -3.25 -10.40
CA GLU A 107 12.33 -2.61 -10.57
C GLU A 107 13.21 -3.42 -11.51
N LEU A 108 13.21 -4.73 -11.34
CA LEU A 108 14.00 -5.61 -12.19
C LEU A 108 13.57 -5.50 -13.66
N LEU A 109 12.28 -5.41 -13.91
CA LEU A 109 11.76 -5.34 -15.26
C LEU A 109 11.99 -3.97 -15.92
N TRP A 110 12.01 -2.90 -15.13
CA TRP A 110 12.09 -1.55 -15.67
C TRP A 110 13.43 -0.88 -15.48
N LYS A 111 14.46 -1.62 -15.07
CA LYS A 111 15.83 -1.12 -14.96
C LYS A 111 16.75 -1.87 -15.93
N PRO A 112 16.45 -1.80 -17.19
CA PRO A 112 17.23 -2.61 -18.14
C PRO A 112 18.71 -2.24 -18.15
N SER A 113 19.03 -0.96 -18.06
CA SER A 113 20.42 -0.55 -18.18
C SER A 113 21.29 -1.16 -17.10
N SER A 114 20.84 -1.08 -15.85
CA SER A 114 21.66 -1.61 -14.77
C SER A 114 21.78 -3.13 -14.84
N ALA A 115 20.77 -3.80 -15.37
CA ALA A 115 20.80 -5.26 -15.47
C ALA A 115 21.58 -5.74 -16.68
N TRP A 116 21.52 -5.00 -17.77
CA TRP A 116 22.05 -5.44 -19.04
C TRP A 116 23.42 -4.83 -19.38
N ASP A 117 23.74 -3.71 -18.76
CA ASP A 117 24.96 -2.99 -19.07
C ASP A 117 26.09 -3.32 -18.11
N GLU A 118 25.89 -4.29 -17.27
CA GLU A 118 26.85 -4.63 -16.23
C GLU A 118 28.04 -5.39 -16.75
N GLU A 119 27.94 -6.01 -17.92
CA GLU A 119 29.07 -6.77 -18.42
C GLU A 119 30.11 -5.91 -18.94
#